data_05a849c146da3d648e9ab55b2c007c3e
#
_entry.id   05a849c146da3d648e9ab55b2c007c3e
#
_cell.length_a   1.000
_cell.length_b   1.000
_cell.length_c   1.000
_cell.angle_alpha   90.00
_cell.angle_beta   90.00
_cell.angle_gamma   90.00
#
_symmetry.space_group_name_H-M   'P 1'
#
loop_
_entity.id
_entity.type
_entity.pdbx_description
1 polymer ?
#
loop_
_entity_poly.entity_id
_entity_poly.type
_entity_poly.pdbx_seq_one_letter_code
_entity_poly.pdbx_strand_id
1 'polypeptide(L)'
;MKKLVVCALCAALVVPTLAVSVSADDSKELVLYTWENMFPQEVLDGFEEETGIKVVYSNFDTDENMLEKLSMAKGGDYDVIVADDYIIQTAIEEGLVEKLDTSKLTGWKNINPLYQGQFYDPNDEYTAPYGAGIPLIVYDPELVDIDIKGYNDLWDASLEDSIALTANYRVLNGITNLALGQDF
;
A
#
# COMPACT_ATOMS: atom_id res chain seq x y z
N MET A 1 -71.24 0.31 48.01
CA MET A 1 -70.31 0.77 47.00
C MET A 1 -68.97 1.01 47.70
N LYS A 2 -68.11 0.05 47.71
CA LYS A 2 -66.80 0.13 48.36
C LYS A 2 -65.75 0.23 47.27
N LYS A 3 -65.02 1.36 47.16
CA LYS A 3 -63.90 1.56 46.28
C LYS A 3 -62.64 0.99 46.96
N LEU A 4 -62.05 -0.02 46.37
CA LEU A 4 -60.73 -0.54 46.75
C LEU A 4 -59.66 0.38 46.09
N VAL A 5 -58.83 0.96 46.94
CA VAL A 5 -57.61 1.65 46.49
C VAL A 5 -56.46 0.67 46.59
N VAL A 6 -55.90 0.29 45.46
CA VAL A 6 -54.70 -0.55 45.41
C VAL A 6 -53.50 0.37 45.30
N CYS A 7 -52.74 0.50 46.38
CA CYS A 7 -51.44 1.12 46.37
C CYS A 7 -50.40 0.14 45.81
N ALA A 8 -49.94 0.40 44.62
CA ALA A 8 -48.80 -0.31 44.05
C ALA A 8 -47.48 0.30 44.60
N LEU A 9 -46.78 -0.48 45.40
CA LEU A 9 -45.46 -0.14 45.93
C LEU A 9 -44.41 -0.47 44.84
N CYS A 10 -43.97 0.52 44.11
CA CYS A 10 -42.81 0.36 43.21
C CYS A 10 -41.54 0.42 44.04
N ALA A 11 -40.97 -0.73 44.37
CA ALA A 11 -39.62 -0.84 44.90
C ALA A 11 -38.64 -0.62 43.74
N ALA A 12 -38.01 0.55 43.68
CA ALA A 12 -36.92 0.80 42.75
C ALA A 12 -35.65 0.05 43.19
N LEU A 13 -35.35 -1.04 42.52
CA LEU A 13 -34.04 -1.71 42.60
C LEU A 13 -33.00 -0.83 41.93
N VAL A 14 -32.27 -0.08 42.73
CA VAL A 14 -31.04 0.61 42.28
C VAL A 14 -29.94 -0.46 42.19
N VAL A 15 -29.75 -0.99 41.01
CA VAL A 15 -28.57 -1.83 40.70
C VAL A 15 -27.40 -0.87 40.52
N PRO A 16 -26.32 -0.92 41.33
CA PRO A 16 -25.13 -0.15 41.06
C PRO A 16 -24.49 -0.72 39.78
N THR A 17 -24.62 -0.03 38.68
CA THR A 17 -23.80 -0.27 37.50
C THR A 17 -22.37 0.06 37.90
N LEU A 18 -21.58 -0.97 38.20
CA LEU A 18 -20.12 -0.86 38.17
C LEU A 18 -19.76 -0.48 36.72
N ALA A 19 -19.47 0.77 36.52
CA ALA A 19 -18.81 1.24 35.32
C ALA A 19 -17.44 0.54 35.32
N VAL A 20 -17.34 -0.55 34.62
CA VAL A 20 -16.05 -1.11 34.21
C VAL A 20 -15.49 -0.05 33.26
N SER A 21 -14.56 0.76 33.76
CA SER A 21 -13.71 1.57 32.92
C SER A 21 -12.89 0.57 32.10
N VAL A 22 -13.36 0.27 30.89
CA VAL A 22 -12.50 -0.28 29.86
C VAL A 22 -11.52 0.86 29.59
N SER A 23 -10.33 0.75 30.17
CA SER A 23 -9.18 1.49 29.64
C SER A 23 -9.09 1.07 28.17
N ALA A 24 -9.47 1.94 27.25
CA ALA A 24 -9.00 1.83 25.89
C ALA A 24 -7.49 1.77 26.05
N ASP A 25 -6.90 0.67 25.63
CA ASP A 25 -5.47 0.57 25.48
C ASP A 25 -5.11 1.70 24.52
N ASP A 26 -4.39 2.71 25.00
CA ASP A 26 -3.89 3.84 24.20
C ASP A 26 -2.74 3.37 23.28
N SER A 27 -2.71 2.08 22.91
CA SER A 27 -1.78 1.56 21.94
C SER A 27 -2.08 2.24 20.61
N LYS A 28 -1.21 3.18 20.26
CA LYS A 28 -1.24 3.79 18.95
C LYS A 28 -0.89 2.70 17.94
N GLU A 29 -1.76 2.50 16.98
CA GLU A 29 -1.52 1.59 15.88
C GLU A 29 -1.39 2.40 14.58
N LEU A 30 -0.57 1.92 13.65
CA LEU A 30 -0.42 2.42 12.29
C LEU A 30 -0.67 1.26 11.33
N VAL A 31 -1.68 1.37 10.50
CA VAL A 31 -2.02 0.35 9.50
C VAL A 31 -1.23 0.63 8.23
N LEU A 32 -0.22 -0.21 7.98
CA LEU A 32 0.61 -0.18 6.78
C LEU A 32 0.04 -1.16 5.75
N TYR A 33 -0.37 -0.65 4.59
CA TYR A 33 -0.99 -1.42 3.52
C TYR A 33 -0.08 -1.49 2.29
N THR A 34 0.46 -2.67 1.99
CA THR A 34 1.45 -2.87 0.92
C THR A 34 1.53 -4.34 0.51
N TRP A 35 2.43 -4.70 -0.41
CA TRP A 35 2.71 -6.09 -0.73
C TRP A 35 3.37 -6.83 0.42
N GLU A 36 3.26 -8.15 0.41
CA GLU A 36 3.93 -9.00 1.38
C GLU A 36 5.46 -8.83 1.32
N ASN A 37 6.10 -8.83 2.49
CA ASN A 37 7.57 -8.75 2.63
C ASN A 37 8.23 -7.47 2.06
N MET A 38 7.49 -6.37 1.90
CA MET A 38 8.08 -5.09 1.45
C MET A 38 9.02 -4.47 2.49
N PHE A 39 8.75 -4.68 3.77
CA PHE A 39 9.58 -4.18 4.85
C PHE A 39 10.16 -5.34 5.65
N PRO A 40 11.48 -5.36 5.93
CA PRO A 40 12.07 -6.29 6.89
C PRO A 40 11.47 -6.12 8.29
N GLN A 41 11.25 -7.23 9.00
CA GLN A 41 10.64 -7.19 10.33
C GLN A 41 11.41 -6.31 11.31
N GLU A 42 12.74 -6.34 11.26
CA GLU A 42 13.58 -5.50 12.10
C GLU A 42 13.38 -3.99 11.90
N VAL A 43 12.91 -3.56 10.72
CA VAL A 43 12.58 -2.15 10.45
C VAL A 43 11.27 -1.78 11.13
N LEU A 44 10.28 -2.67 11.09
CA LEU A 44 8.99 -2.46 11.74
C LEU A 44 9.14 -2.47 13.27
N ASP A 45 9.90 -3.42 13.80
CA ASP A 45 10.20 -3.52 15.23
C ASP A 45 10.98 -2.29 15.73
N GLY A 46 11.95 -1.81 14.94
CA GLY A 46 12.71 -0.59 15.27
C GLY A 46 11.83 0.66 15.29
N PHE A 47 10.88 0.76 14.36
CA PHE A 47 9.91 1.86 14.36
C PHE A 47 9.01 1.82 15.60
N GLU A 48 8.51 0.65 15.97
CA GLU A 48 7.70 0.46 17.17
C GLU A 48 8.48 0.77 18.44
N GLU A 49 9.75 0.34 18.53
CA GLU A 49 10.63 0.64 19.67
C GLU A 49 10.91 2.14 19.81
N GLU A 50 11.13 2.84 18.69
CA GLU A 50 11.45 4.27 18.68
C GLU A 50 10.22 5.14 18.97
N THR A 51 9.05 4.77 18.43
CA THR A 51 7.86 5.63 18.44
C THR A 51 6.80 5.22 19.45
N GLY A 52 6.81 3.97 19.91
CA GLY A 52 5.73 3.36 20.68
C GLY A 52 4.45 3.15 19.86
N ILE A 53 4.54 3.18 18.50
CA ILE A 53 3.43 2.98 17.59
C ILE A 53 3.57 1.58 16.99
N LYS A 54 2.59 0.72 17.25
CA LYS A 54 2.56 -0.63 16.70
C LYS A 54 2.20 -0.59 15.22
N VAL A 55 2.95 -1.29 14.38
CA VAL A 55 2.63 -1.43 12.96
C VAL A 55 1.73 -2.64 12.73
N VAL A 56 0.54 -2.38 12.22
CA VAL A 56 -0.39 -3.40 11.74
C VAL A 56 -0.19 -3.56 10.25
N TYR A 57 0.49 -4.65 9.85
CA TYR A 57 0.83 -4.92 8.47
C TYR A 57 -0.36 -5.58 7.75
N SER A 58 -0.87 -4.95 6.71
CA SER A 58 -1.94 -5.46 5.85
C SER A 58 -1.43 -5.63 4.43
N ASN A 59 -1.81 -6.73 3.76
CA ASN A 59 -1.27 -7.07 2.44
C ASN A 59 -2.33 -7.04 1.35
N PHE A 60 -1.85 -6.79 0.13
CA PHE A 60 -2.58 -7.02 -1.10
C PHE A 60 -1.70 -7.77 -2.11
N ASP A 61 -2.33 -8.42 -3.08
CA ASP A 61 -1.64 -9.17 -4.13
C ASP A 61 -1.43 -8.32 -5.39
N THR A 62 -2.41 -7.48 -5.73
CA THR A 62 -2.39 -6.60 -6.90
C THR A 62 -2.83 -5.20 -6.53
N ASP A 63 -2.29 -4.20 -7.25
CA ASP A 63 -2.63 -2.79 -7.04
C ASP A 63 -4.11 -2.52 -7.30
N GLU A 64 -4.71 -3.21 -8.25
CA GLU A 64 -6.13 -3.10 -8.55
C GLU A 64 -6.99 -3.55 -7.37
N ASN A 65 -6.63 -4.67 -6.72
CA ASN A 65 -7.32 -5.15 -5.50
C ASN A 65 -7.11 -4.18 -4.33
N MET A 66 -5.92 -3.57 -4.24
CA MET A 66 -5.62 -2.53 -3.25
C MET A 66 -6.55 -1.34 -3.45
N LEU A 67 -6.63 -0.79 -4.67
CA LEU A 67 -7.48 0.35 -4.97
C LEU A 67 -8.96 0.07 -4.71
N GLU A 68 -9.45 -1.11 -5.07
CA GLU A 68 -10.83 -1.51 -4.79
C GLU A 68 -11.13 -1.46 -3.29
N LYS A 69 -10.29 -2.06 -2.46
CA LYS A 69 -10.46 -2.05 -0.99
C LYS A 69 -10.34 -0.65 -0.41
N LEU A 70 -9.37 0.14 -0.89
CA LEU A 70 -9.19 1.53 -0.48
C LEU A 70 -10.43 2.37 -0.80
N SER A 71 -11.00 2.18 -1.98
CA SER A 71 -12.23 2.85 -2.42
C SER A 71 -13.45 2.45 -1.57
N MET A 72 -13.58 1.15 -1.24
CA MET A 72 -14.64 0.66 -0.36
C MET A 72 -14.55 1.25 1.05
N ALA A 73 -13.35 1.37 1.60
CA ALA A 73 -13.05 1.98 2.90
C ALA A 73 -13.08 3.52 2.84
N LYS A 74 -13.16 4.12 1.65
CA LYS A 74 -13.03 5.58 1.42
C LYS A 74 -11.73 6.15 2.02
N GLY A 75 -10.66 5.38 1.93
CA GLY A 75 -9.36 5.70 2.50
C GLY A 75 -9.21 5.48 4.01
N GLY A 76 -10.31 5.25 4.73
CA GLY A 76 -10.36 5.35 6.20
C GLY A 76 -9.80 4.19 7.01
N ASP A 77 -9.45 3.05 6.41
CA ASP A 77 -8.99 1.85 7.14
C ASP A 77 -7.45 1.71 7.13
N TYR A 78 -6.74 2.62 6.45
CA TYR A 78 -5.31 2.54 6.23
C TYR A 78 -4.64 3.89 6.50
N ASP A 79 -3.49 3.85 7.20
CA ASP A 79 -2.73 5.07 7.53
C ASP A 79 -1.62 5.35 6.51
N VAL A 80 -0.95 4.30 6.04
CA VAL A 80 0.12 4.38 5.04
C VAL A 80 -0.07 3.31 3.99
N ILE A 81 0.02 3.69 2.72
CA ILE A 81 -0.07 2.79 1.57
C ILE A 81 1.22 2.89 0.79
N VAL A 82 1.79 1.73 0.41
CA VAL A 82 2.90 1.66 -0.55
C VAL A 82 2.43 0.83 -1.75
N ALA A 83 2.39 1.45 -2.91
CA ALA A 83 1.87 0.87 -4.15
C ALA A 83 2.59 1.47 -5.36
N ASP A 84 2.36 0.92 -6.55
CA ASP A 84 2.94 1.42 -7.79
C ASP A 84 2.40 2.80 -8.18
N ASP A 85 3.18 3.54 -8.92
CA ASP A 85 2.93 4.93 -9.31
C ASP A 85 1.60 5.13 -10.04
N TYR A 86 1.27 4.27 -10.99
CA TYR A 86 0.04 4.37 -11.78
C TYR A 86 -1.23 4.22 -10.95
N ILE A 87 -1.20 3.38 -9.91
CA ILE A 87 -2.37 3.18 -9.05
C ILE A 87 -2.48 4.28 -8.00
N ILE A 88 -1.35 4.80 -7.53
CA ILE A 88 -1.31 5.97 -6.66
C ILE A 88 -1.87 7.20 -7.38
N GLN A 89 -1.57 7.40 -8.66
CA GLN A 89 -2.18 8.45 -9.46
C GLN A 89 -3.70 8.36 -9.42
N THR A 90 -4.25 7.17 -9.65
CA THR A 90 -5.70 6.95 -9.59
C THR A 90 -6.25 7.23 -8.19
N ALA A 91 -5.57 6.79 -7.14
CA ALA A 91 -6.00 7.05 -5.75
C ALA A 91 -6.03 8.56 -5.42
N ILE A 92 -5.09 9.34 -5.94
CA ILE A 92 -5.07 10.81 -5.81
C ILE A 92 -6.26 11.42 -6.57
N GLU A 93 -6.48 11.02 -7.82
CA GLU A 93 -7.58 11.53 -8.66
C GLU A 93 -8.96 11.23 -8.07
N GLU A 94 -9.13 10.08 -7.43
CA GLU A 94 -10.36 9.67 -6.75
C GLU A 94 -10.50 10.27 -5.33
N GLY A 95 -9.48 10.98 -4.83
CA GLY A 95 -9.51 11.62 -3.51
C GLY A 95 -9.49 10.62 -2.35
N LEU A 96 -8.83 9.47 -2.54
CA LEU A 96 -8.71 8.38 -1.55
C LEU A 96 -7.50 8.53 -0.64
N VAL A 97 -6.61 9.46 -0.93
CA VAL A 97 -5.40 9.76 -0.15
C VAL A 97 -5.35 11.22 0.27
N GLU A 98 -4.74 11.48 1.41
CA GLU A 98 -4.60 12.83 1.95
C GLU A 98 -3.27 13.46 1.54
N LYS A 99 -3.20 14.81 1.58
CA LYS A 99 -1.97 15.53 1.31
C LYS A 99 -0.94 15.35 2.42
N LEU A 100 0.29 15.16 2.00
CA LEU A 100 1.46 15.16 2.88
C LEU A 100 2.01 16.56 3.09
N ASP A 101 2.48 16.83 4.30
CA ASP A 101 3.33 17.98 4.58
C ASP A 101 4.79 17.52 4.57
N THR A 102 5.42 17.55 3.40
CA THR A 102 6.80 17.10 3.22
C THR A 102 7.80 17.87 4.08
N SER A 103 7.47 19.09 4.54
CA SER A 103 8.31 19.86 5.44
C SER A 103 8.46 19.22 6.83
N LYS A 104 7.53 18.36 7.21
CA LYS A 104 7.58 17.58 8.46
C LYS A 104 8.33 16.27 8.33
N LEU A 105 8.64 15.84 7.11
CA LEU A 105 9.37 14.60 6.86
C LEU A 105 10.87 14.86 6.97
N THR A 106 11.47 14.54 8.12
CA THR A 106 12.89 14.79 8.39
C THR A 106 13.83 14.07 7.41
N GLY A 107 13.36 12.92 6.87
CA GLY A 107 14.05 12.13 5.86
C GLY A 107 13.95 12.67 4.43
N TRP A 108 13.08 13.65 4.16
CA TRP A 108 12.82 14.16 2.80
C TRP A 108 14.10 14.57 2.04
N LYS A 109 15.01 15.24 2.73
CA LYS A 109 16.31 15.67 2.19
C LYS A 109 17.21 14.53 1.68
N ASN A 110 16.93 13.31 2.09
CA ASN A 110 17.70 12.12 1.70
C ASN A 110 17.11 11.46 0.43
N ILE A 111 15.91 11.88 -0.01
CA ILE A 111 15.28 11.35 -1.22
C ILE A 111 16.05 11.92 -2.43
N ASN A 112 16.44 11.01 -3.32
CA ASN A 112 17.10 11.41 -4.56
C ASN A 112 16.17 12.31 -5.39
N PRO A 113 16.61 13.53 -5.77
CA PRO A 113 15.79 14.46 -6.56
C PRO A 113 15.25 13.89 -7.88
N LEU A 114 15.90 12.86 -8.43
CA LEU A 114 15.43 12.18 -9.63
C LEU A 114 14.02 11.58 -9.47
N TYR A 115 13.65 11.20 -8.25
CA TYR A 115 12.37 10.57 -7.94
C TYR A 115 11.34 11.53 -7.35
N GLN A 116 11.68 12.81 -7.20
CA GLN A 116 10.76 13.86 -6.78
C GLN A 116 10.03 14.46 -7.99
N GLY A 117 8.84 15.02 -7.77
CA GLY A 117 8.06 15.72 -8.80
C GLY A 117 7.68 14.84 -9.99
N GLN A 118 7.38 13.59 -9.75
CA GLN A 118 7.03 12.64 -10.80
C GLN A 118 5.63 12.90 -11.38
N PHE A 119 5.35 12.35 -12.57
CA PHE A 119 4.12 12.60 -13.32
C PHE A 119 2.84 12.32 -12.51
N TYR A 120 2.87 11.38 -11.59
CA TYR A 120 1.73 11.00 -10.75
C TYR A 120 1.51 11.96 -9.56
N ASP A 121 2.53 12.72 -9.15
CA ASP A 121 2.47 13.73 -8.09
C ASP A 121 3.51 14.85 -8.33
N PRO A 122 3.27 15.73 -9.31
CA PRO A 122 4.28 16.70 -9.77
C PRO A 122 4.74 17.71 -8.72
N ASN A 123 4.00 17.86 -7.63
CA ASN A 123 4.32 18.80 -6.57
C ASN A 123 4.76 18.12 -5.27
N ASP A 124 4.89 16.78 -5.25
CA ASP A 124 5.18 16.00 -4.05
C ASP A 124 4.20 16.31 -2.89
N GLU A 125 2.92 16.46 -3.23
CA GLU A 125 1.88 16.82 -2.26
C GLU A 125 1.21 15.62 -1.59
N TYR A 126 1.34 14.42 -2.15
CA TYR A 126 0.64 13.23 -1.70
C TYR A 126 1.56 12.05 -1.40
N THR A 127 2.77 12.03 -2.00
CA THR A 127 3.63 10.85 -1.98
C THR A 127 5.04 11.15 -1.47
N ALA A 128 5.66 10.11 -0.93
CA ALA A 128 7.09 10.07 -0.67
C ALA A 128 7.67 8.84 -1.40
N PRO A 129 8.63 9.01 -2.32
CA PRO A 129 9.23 7.90 -3.03
C PRO A 129 9.87 6.88 -2.09
N TYR A 130 9.47 5.61 -2.21
CA TYR A 130 10.02 4.51 -1.43
C TYR A 130 11.14 3.80 -2.19
N GLY A 131 10.88 3.41 -3.43
CA GLY A 131 11.82 2.69 -4.27
C GLY A 131 11.45 2.75 -5.73
N ALA A 132 12.39 2.38 -6.59
CA ALA A 132 12.17 2.24 -8.02
C ALA A 132 12.71 0.89 -8.49
N GLY A 133 11.91 0.17 -9.29
CA GLY A 133 12.31 -1.05 -9.97
C GLY A 133 12.60 -0.79 -11.44
N ILE A 134 13.59 -1.51 -11.96
CA ILE A 134 13.90 -1.49 -13.41
C ILE A 134 13.79 -2.94 -13.89
N PRO A 135 12.86 -3.26 -14.81
CA PRO A 135 12.81 -4.58 -15.45
C PRO A 135 14.10 -4.86 -16.21
N LEU A 136 14.73 -5.98 -15.96
CA LEU A 136 15.96 -6.42 -16.60
C LEU A 136 15.76 -7.78 -17.24
N ILE A 137 16.51 -8.01 -18.35
CA ILE A 137 16.66 -9.36 -18.92
C ILE A 137 17.84 -10.02 -18.21
N VAL A 138 17.59 -11.16 -17.60
CA VAL A 138 18.62 -12.02 -16.99
C VAL A 138 18.65 -13.33 -17.74
N TYR A 139 19.83 -13.75 -18.21
CA TYR A 139 19.99 -14.98 -18.94
C TYR A 139 21.35 -15.63 -18.64
N ASP A 140 21.45 -16.93 -18.87
CA ASP A 140 22.69 -17.69 -18.77
C ASP A 140 23.37 -17.72 -20.15
N PRO A 141 24.55 -17.08 -20.32
CA PRO A 141 25.24 -17.04 -21.60
C PRO A 141 25.82 -18.40 -22.04
N GLU A 142 25.84 -19.43 -21.17
CA GLU A 142 26.22 -20.78 -21.52
C GLU A 142 25.07 -21.57 -22.15
N LEU A 143 23.82 -21.13 -21.94
CA LEU A 143 22.60 -21.77 -22.42
C LEU A 143 21.91 -21.00 -23.56
N VAL A 144 22.25 -19.73 -23.72
CA VAL A 144 21.66 -18.84 -24.74
C VAL A 144 22.73 -18.47 -25.76
N ASP A 145 22.58 -18.97 -26.97
CA ASP A 145 23.58 -18.83 -28.06
C ASP A 145 23.52 -17.46 -28.78
N ILE A 146 22.56 -16.60 -28.44
CA ILE A 146 22.42 -15.27 -29.01
C ILE A 146 22.90 -14.18 -28.07
N ASP A 147 23.37 -13.05 -28.62
CA ASP A 147 23.77 -11.87 -27.85
C ASP A 147 22.55 -10.98 -27.60
N ILE A 148 21.98 -11.09 -26.40
CA ILE A 148 20.80 -10.32 -26.02
C ILE A 148 21.19 -8.89 -25.66
N LYS A 149 20.69 -7.91 -26.43
CA LYS A 149 20.94 -6.46 -26.27
C LYS A 149 19.72 -5.66 -25.84
N GLY A 150 18.54 -6.24 -25.98
CA GLY A 150 17.30 -5.56 -25.65
C GLY A 150 16.07 -6.47 -25.77
N TYR A 151 14.93 -5.89 -25.48
CA TYR A 151 13.68 -6.66 -25.46
C TYR A 151 13.29 -7.27 -26.81
N ASN A 152 13.72 -6.67 -27.94
CA ASN A 152 13.49 -7.22 -29.27
C ASN A 152 14.06 -8.62 -29.44
N ASP A 153 15.18 -8.91 -28.79
CA ASP A 153 15.86 -10.20 -28.91
C ASP A 153 15.09 -11.34 -28.27
N LEU A 154 14.12 -11.02 -27.39
CA LEU A 154 13.25 -12.02 -26.75
C LEU A 154 12.29 -12.74 -27.73
N TRP A 155 12.13 -12.19 -28.95
CA TRP A 155 11.32 -12.84 -30.02
C TRP A 155 12.14 -13.75 -30.91
N ASP A 156 13.42 -13.98 -30.61
CA ASP A 156 14.23 -14.92 -31.36
C ASP A 156 13.70 -16.34 -31.20
N ALA A 157 13.54 -17.06 -32.30
CA ALA A 157 12.97 -18.41 -32.31
C ALA A 157 13.79 -19.42 -31.49
N SER A 158 15.09 -19.17 -31.27
CA SER A 158 15.92 -20.04 -30.41
C SER A 158 15.52 -20.01 -28.94
N LEU A 159 14.74 -19.01 -28.53
CA LEU A 159 14.25 -18.84 -27.17
C LEU A 159 12.85 -19.42 -26.94
N GLU A 160 12.27 -20.12 -27.94
CA GLU A 160 10.96 -20.76 -27.82
C GLU A 160 10.94 -21.68 -26.58
N ASP A 161 9.89 -21.60 -25.78
CA ASP A 161 9.70 -22.34 -24.53
C ASP A 161 10.79 -22.16 -23.44
N SER A 162 11.67 -21.16 -23.60
CA SER A 162 12.81 -20.91 -22.69
C SER A 162 12.70 -19.60 -21.91
N ILE A 163 11.64 -18.83 -22.10
CA ILE A 163 11.47 -17.51 -21.48
C ILE A 163 10.52 -17.60 -20.28
N ALA A 164 10.94 -17.05 -19.13
CA ALA A 164 10.08 -16.77 -17.99
C ALA A 164 9.81 -15.29 -17.91
N LEU A 165 8.53 -14.90 -17.79
CA LEU A 165 8.09 -13.52 -17.67
C LEU A 165 7.24 -13.34 -16.42
N THR A 166 7.26 -12.13 -15.87
CA THR A 166 6.36 -11.76 -14.78
C THR A 166 4.90 -11.81 -15.27
N ALA A 167 4.04 -12.50 -14.53
CA ALA A 167 2.61 -12.63 -14.85
C ALA A 167 1.85 -11.33 -14.54
N ASN A 168 2.29 -10.21 -15.11
CA ASN A 168 1.69 -8.90 -14.97
C ASN A 168 1.51 -8.30 -16.37
N TYR A 169 0.25 -8.03 -16.76
CA TYR A 169 -0.08 -7.55 -18.10
C TYR A 169 0.54 -6.17 -18.41
N ARG A 170 0.73 -5.30 -17.40
CA ARG A 170 1.36 -3.98 -17.59
C ARG A 170 2.84 -4.12 -17.92
N VAL A 171 3.54 -4.99 -17.19
CA VAL A 171 4.95 -5.30 -17.46
C VAL A 171 5.11 -5.90 -18.86
N LEU A 172 4.23 -6.84 -19.24
CA LEU A 172 4.27 -7.47 -20.57
C LEU A 172 3.97 -6.48 -21.69
N ASN A 173 2.96 -5.63 -21.52
CA ASN A 173 2.65 -4.57 -22.49
C ASN A 173 3.80 -3.56 -22.58
N GLY A 174 4.39 -3.16 -21.43
CA GLY A 174 5.53 -2.26 -21.39
C GLY A 174 6.74 -2.81 -22.14
N ILE A 175 7.13 -4.06 -21.88
CA ILE A 175 8.20 -4.75 -22.59
C ILE A 175 7.92 -4.81 -24.09
N THR A 176 6.67 -5.11 -24.47
CA THR A 176 6.27 -5.19 -25.90
C THR A 176 6.35 -3.83 -26.57
N ASN A 177 5.84 -2.76 -25.94
CA ASN A 177 5.90 -1.42 -26.50
C ASN A 177 7.34 -0.95 -26.66
N LEU A 178 8.18 -1.15 -25.65
CA LEU A 178 9.62 -0.83 -25.72
C LEU A 178 10.32 -1.60 -26.85
N ALA A 179 10.01 -2.88 -27.01
CA ALA A 179 10.55 -3.68 -28.12
C ALA A 179 10.12 -3.16 -29.49
N LEU A 180 8.90 -2.62 -29.61
CA LEU A 180 8.37 -2.04 -30.84
C LEU A 180 8.79 -0.58 -31.05
N GLY A 181 9.53 0.03 -30.10
CA GLY A 181 9.92 1.44 -30.14
C GLY A 181 8.71 2.38 -29.99
N GLN A 182 7.69 1.95 -29.26
CA GLN A 182 6.50 2.74 -28.97
C GLN A 182 6.58 3.33 -27.55
N ASP A 183 6.10 4.55 -27.41
CA ASP A 183 5.90 5.18 -26.11
C ASP A 183 4.61 4.64 -25.43
N PHE A 184 4.53 4.81 -24.11
CA PHE A 184 3.40 4.38 -23.29
C PHE A 184 2.30 5.43 -23.24
#